data_674ad7886d81d8fa629c3ac34f5be309
#
_entry.id   674ad7886d81d8fa629c3ac34f5be309
#
_cell.length_a   1.000
_cell.length_b   1.000
_cell.length_c   1.000
_cell.angle_alpha   90.00
_cell.angle_beta   90.00
_cell.angle_gamma   90.00
#
_symmetry.space_group_name_H-M   'P 1'
#
loop_
_entity.id
_entity.type
_entity.pdbx_description
1 polymer ?
#
loop_
_entity_poly.entity_id
_entity_poly.type
_entity_poly.pdbx_seq_one_letter_code
_entity_poly.pdbx_strand_id
1 'polypeptide(L)'
;FIVRPDSVHLLRDNTISLKDVFAGAEWFPTATPAPQFGFLPLITGTLWVSLFAILIALPFGLAVAVYMSEVADHKIRNLMKPVIELLSGIPSVVYGFFGLIVIVPLLQRVFDLPVGESGLAGSIVLAIMALPTIITVTEDAMRNCPRAMREASLALGASQWQTIYKVVIPYSISGITSGVVLGIGRAVGETMAVLMVTGNAAVIPHSILEPLRTIPATIAAELGEAPAGGAHYEALFLLGVVLFFISLLINFTVEAVSSGKRK
;
A
#
# COMPACT_ATOMS: atom_id res chain seq x y z
N PHE A 1 -13.19 -19.14 11.90
CA PHE A 1 -11.82 -19.35 11.38
C PHE A 1 -10.82 -18.24 11.78
N ILE A 2 -11.23 -17.16 12.45
CA ILE A 2 -10.41 -15.94 12.59
C ILE A 2 -9.76 -15.79 13.97
N VAL A 3 -10.23 -16.44 14.97
CA VAL A 3 -9.59 -16.47 16.31
C VAL A 3 -9.65 -17.88 16.82
N ARG A 4 -8.56 -18.62 16.74
CA ARG A 4 -8.44 -19.82 17.56
C ARG A 4 -8.45 -19.36 19.04
N PRO A 5 -9.19 -20.04 19.92
CA PRO A 5 -9.16 -19.74 21.35
C PRO A 5 -7.75 -19.70 21.94
N ASP A 6 -6.82 -20.40 21.29
CA ASP A 6 -5.44 -20.57 21.71
C ASP A 6 -4.59 -19.29 21.55
N SER A 7 -4.83 -18.45 20.52
CA SER A 7 -4.10 -17.17 20.36
C SER A 7 -4.42 -16.16 21.48
N VAL A 8 -5.54 -16.36 22.17
CA VAL A 8 -5.90 -15.57 23.37
C VAL A 8 -5.18 -16.10 24.61
N HIS A 9 -4.74 -17.37 24.61
CA HIS A 9 -4.02 -17.95 25.76
C HIS A 9 -2.64 -17.31 25.97
N LEU A 10 -1.92 -16.92 24.94
CA LEU A 10 -0.64 -16.21 25.10
C LEU A 10 -0.78 -14.90 25.86
N LEU A 11 -1.89 -14.19 25.63
CA LEU A 11 -2.22 -12.95 26.36
C LEU A 11 -2.76 -13.26 27.77
N ARG A 12 -3.40 -14.42 27.96
CA ARG A 12 -4.01 -14.83 29.23
C ARG A 12 -3.00 -15.43 30.20
N ASP A 13 -2.02 -16.18 29.71
CA ASP A 13 -1.02 -16.86 30.54
C ASP A 13 0.20 -15.98 30.86
N ASN A 14 0.13 -14.66 30.57
CA ASN A 14 1.18 -13.67 30.83
C ASN A 14 2.53 -13.97 30.17
N THR A 15 2.57 -14.87 29.20
CA THR A 15 3.79 -15.20 28.44
C THR A 15 4.16 -14.11 27.44
N ILE A 16 3.17 -13.35 26.97
CA ILE A 16 3.37 -12.15 26.13
C ILE A 16 2.48 -11.04 26.67
N SER A 17 3.08 -9.96 27.15
CA SER A 17 2.34 -8.76 27.57
C SER A 17 1.86 -8.00 26.34
N LEU A 18 0.63 -7.46 26.36
CA LEU A 18 0.14 -6.54 25.33
C LEU A 18 1.09 -5.37 25.12
N LYS A 19 1.76 -4.91 26.18
CA LYS A 19 2.75 -3.84 26.11
C LYS A 19 3.97 -4.27 25.29
N ASP A 20 4.43 -5.52 25.45
CA ASP A 20 5.59 -6.04 24.73
C ASP A 20 5.24 -6.24 23.24
N VAL A 21 4.01 -6.67 22.94
CA VAL A 21 3.50 -6.82 21.58
C VAL A 21 3.47 -5.47 20.84
N PHE A 22 2.89 -4.44 21.44
CA PHE A 22 2.71 -3.15 20.74
C PHE A 22 3.88 -2.16 20.90
N ALA A 23 4.67 -2.28 21.96
CA ALA A 23 5.79 -1.40 22.25
C ALA A 23 7.16 -2.09 22.19
N GLY A 24 7.20 -3.41 21.98
CA GLY A 24 8.45 -4.15 21.80
C GLY A 24 9.15 -3.76 20.52
N ALA A 25 10.44 -3.42 20.63
CA ALA A 25 11.26 -2.94 19.52
C ALA A 25 12.00 -4.06 18.77
N GLU A 26 11.86 -5.29 19.20
CA GLU A 26 12.62 -6.42 18.68
C GLU A 26 11.71 -7.60 18.30
N TRP A 27 11.87 -8.11 17.08
CA TRP A 27 11.19 -9.29 16.57
C TRP A 27 12.22 -10.39 16.33
N PHE A 28 12.40 -11.28 17.33
CA PHE A 28 13.26 -12.47 17.28
C PHE A 28 12.55 -13.66 17.93
N PRO A 29 11.53 -14.25 17.27
CA PRO A 29 10.70 -15.32 17.85
C PRO A 29 11.46 -16.63 18.10
N THR A 30 12.62 -16.81 17.46
CA THR A 30 13.47 -17.99 17.60
C THR A 30 14.68 -17.78 18.51
N ALA A 31 14.79 -16.62 19.17
CA ALA A 31 15.91 -16.32 20.06
C ALA A 31 15.90 -17.21 21.30
N THR A 32 17.09 -17.70 21.67
CA THR A 32 17.32 -18.44 22.92
C THR A 32 18.25 -17.65 23.83
N PRO A 33 17.98 -17.49 25.14
CA PRO A 33 16.98 -18.21 25.93
C PRO A 33 15.58 -17.59 25.94
N ALA A 34 15.38 -16.36 25.49
CA ALA A 34 14.10 -15.68 25.54
C ALA A 34 13.66 -15.20 24.16
N PRO A 35 12.58 -15.75 23.55
CA PRO A 35 12.02 -15.24 22.32
C PRO A 35 11.42 -13.85 22.51
N GLN A 36 11.55 -12.99 21.48
CA GLN A 36 11.04 -11.61 21.50
C GLN A 36 9.99 -11.43 20.43
N PHE A 37 8.84 -10.89 20.83
CA PHE A 37 7.65 -10.74 19.98
C PHE A 37 7.21 -9.27 19.88
N GLY A 38 8.15 -8.35 19.63
CA GLY A 38 7.84 -6.94 19.43
C GLY A 38 7.30 -6.66 18.02
N PHE A 39 6.09 -6.10 17.92
CA PHE A 39 5.44 -5.82 16.64
C PHE A 39 5.77 -4.43 16.08
N LEU A 40 6.34 -3.56 16.90
CA LEU A 40 6.58 -2.17 16.53
C LEU A 40 7.42 -2.00 15.25
N PRO A 41 8.53 -2.75 15.04
CA PRO A 41 9.30 -2.67 13.80
C PRO A 41 8.47 -3.02 12.56
N LEU A 42 7.63 -4.06 12.67
CA LEU A 42 6.81 -4.56 11.59
C LEU A 42 5.64 -3.61 11.25
N ILE A 43 5.03 -3.02 12.29
CA ILE A 43 3.98 -2.00 12.13
C ILE A 43 4.56 -0.77 11.47
N THR A 44 5.67 -0.24 11.99
CA THR A 44 6.33 0.94 11.44
C THR A 44 6.81 0.71 10.02
N GLY A 45 7.43 -0.44 9.74
CA GLY A 45 7.84 -0.82 8.37
C GLY A 45 6.67 -0.86 7.41
N THR A 46 5.54 -1.47 7.79
CA THR A 46 4.33 -1.51 6.95
C THR A 46 3.80 -0.10 6.67
N LEU A 47 3.71 0.74 7.69
CA LEU A 47 3.21 2.11 7.53
C LEU A 47 4.15 2.97 6.68
N TRP A 48 5.47 2.88 6.88
CA TRP A 48 6.44 3.62 6.08
C TRP A 48 6.33 3.27 4.59
N VAL A 49 6.43 1.98 4.25
CA VAL A 49 6.40 1.55 2.84
C VAL A 49 5.07 1.91 2.18
N SER A 50 3.94 1.67 2.87
CA SER A 50 2.61 1.96 2.32
C SER A 50 2.39 3.47 2.15
N LEU A 51 2.80 4.29 3.12
CA LEU A 51 2.67 5.74 3.06
C LEU A 51 3.44 6.32 1.87
N PHE A 52 4.73 5.96 1.74
CA PHE A 52 5.55 6.47 0.64
C PHE A 52 5.12 5.92 -0.71
N ALA A 53 4.64 4.67 -0.79
CA ALA A 53 4.06 4.12 -2.01
C ALA A 53 2.88 4.95 -2.50
N ILE A 54 1.96 5.32 -1.60
CA ILE A 54 0.79 6.14 -1.95
C ILE A 54 1.19 7.58 -2.25
N LEU A 55 2.14 8.17 -1.53
CA LEU A 55 2.66 9.51 -1.83
C LEU A 55 3.24 9.60 -3.25
N ILE A 56 3.86 8.53 -3.73
CA ILE A 56 4.36 8.44 -5.11
C ILE A 56 3.21 8.13 -6.08
N ALA A 57 2.41 7.10 -5.81
CA ALA A 57 1.39 6.62 -6.74
C ALA A 57 0.25 7.62 -6.98
N LEU A 58 -0.16 8.35 -5.94
CA LEU A 58 -1.34 9.22 -6.01
C LEU A 58 -1.19 10.37 -7.01
N PRO A 59 -0.13 11.20 -6.98
CA PRO A 59 0.00 12.30 -7.94
C PRO A 59 0.12 11.80 -9.38
N PHE A 60 0.89 10.74 -9.63
CA PHE A 60 1.03 10.17 -10.97
C PHE A 60 -0.26 9.49 -11.42
N GLY A 61 -0.92 8.73 -10.56
CA GLY A 61 -2.18 8.06 -10.87
C GLY A 61 -3.29 9.05 -11.22
N LEU A 62 -3.43 10.12 -10.42
CA LEU A 62 -4.41 11.19 -10.70
C LEU A 62 -4.08 11.94 -11.99
N ALA A 63 -2.82 12.30 -12.24
CA ALA A 63 -2.41 12.98 -13.45
C ALA A 63 -2.72 12.16 -14.71
N VAL A 64 -2.41 10.87 -14.70
CA VAL A 64 -2.72 9.96 -15.81
C VAL A 64 -4.22 9.77 -15.98
N ALA A 65 -4.99 9.62 -14.90
CA ALA A 65 -6.44 9.48 -14.96
C ALA A 65 -7.11 10.73 -15.53
N VAL A 66 -6.70 11.93 -15.11
CA VAL A 66 -7.17 13.21 -15.68
C VAL A 66 -6.83 13.30 -17.16
N TYR A 67 -5.58 12.97 -17.52
CA TYR A 67 -5.15 12.97 -18.92
C TYR A 67 -6.01 12.03 -19.76
N MET A 68 -6.22 10.81 -19.33
CA MET A 68 -7.00 9.80 -20.05
C MET A 68 -8.49 10.15 -20.16
N SER A 69 -9.06 10.75 -19.11
CA SER A 69 -10.48 11.11 -19.09
C SER A 69 -10.80 12.36 -19.92
N GLU A 70 -9.95 13.39 -19.82
CA GLU A 70 -10.31 14.74 -20.25
C GLU A 70 -9.47 15.27 -21.44
N VAL A 71 -8.29 14.76 -21.66
CA VAL A 71 -7.31 15.33 -22.62
C VAL A 71 -7.01 14.37 -23.77
N ALA A 72 -6.86 13.08 -23.46
CA ALA A 72 -6.43 12.09 -24.43
C ALA A 72 -7.47 11.86 -25.54
N ASP A 73 -7.00 11.84 -26.79
CA ASP A 73 -7.80 11.40 -27.91
C ASP A 73 -8.31 9.97 -27.74
N HIS A 74 -9.44 9.67 -28.36
CA HIS A 74 -10.06 8.34 -28.30
C HIS A 74 -9.09 7.21 -28.70
N LYS A 75 -8.19 7.45 -29.65
CA LYS A 75 -7.19 6.47 -30.10
C LYS A 75 -6.15 6.19 -29.03
N ILE A 76 -5.61 7.25 -28.39
CA ILE A 76 -4.60 7.13 -27.32
C ILE A 76 -5.20 6.40 -26.13
N ARG A 77 -6.40 6.79 -25.71
CA ARG A 77 -7.08 6.15 -24.58
C ARG A 77 -7.35 4.66 -24.85
N ASN A 78 -7.86 4.32 -26.04
CA ASN A 78 -8.14 2.93 -26.39
C ASN A 78 -6.89 2.05 -26.44
N LEU A 79 -5.71 2.65 -26.63
CA LEU A 79 -4.44 1.96 -26.55
C LEU A 79 -3.95 1.87 -25.08
N MET A 80 -4.04 2.97 -24.33
CA MET A 80 -3.51 3.02 -22.95
C MET A 80 -4.33 2.21 -21.97
N LYS A 81 -5.66 2.21 -22.09
CA LYS A 81 -6.52 1.51 -21.13
C LYS A 81 -6.23 0.01 -21.04
N PRO A 82 -6.17 -0.76 -22.15
CA PRO A 82 -5.77 -2.17 -22.09
C PRO A 82 -4.36 -2.39 -21.54
N VAL A 83 -3.40 -1.47 -21.86
CA VAL A 83 -2.04 -1.59 -21.32
C VAL A 83 -2.03 -1.44 -19.80
N ILE A 84 -2.77 -0.47 -19.26
CA ILE A 84 -2.88 -0.26 -17.81
C ILE A 84 -3.58 -1.45 -17.15
N GLU A 85 -4.64 -1.99 -17.77
CA GLU A 85 -5.34 -3.18 -17.29
C GLU A 85 -4.44 -4.42 -17.28
N LEU A 86 -3.62 -4.61 -18.32
CA LEU A 86 -2.63 -5.69 -18.36
C LEU A 86 -1.60 -5.56 -17.24
N LEU A 87 -1.13 -4.35 -16.94
CA LEU A 87 -0.22 -4.13 -15.79
C LEU A 87 -0.85 -4.59 -14.47
N SER A 88 -2.16 -4.40 -14.29
CA SER A 88 -2.84 -4.87 -13.06
C SER A 88 -2.89 -6.39 -12.92
N GLY A 89 -2.79 -7.11 -14.04
CA GLY A 89 -2.78 -8.57 -14.11
C GLY A 89 -1.41 -9.23 -13.89
N ILE A 90 -0.34 -8.45 -13.85
CA ILE A 90 1.01 -8.99 -13.62
C ILE A 90 1.12 -9.49 -12.17
N PRO A 91 1.62 -10.74 -11.94
CA PRO A 91 1.85 -11.25 -10.60
C PRO A 91 2.82 -10.39 -9.80
N SER A 92 2.57 -10.19 -8.50
CA SER A 92 3.40 -9.34 -7.62
C SER A 92 4.85 -9.79 -7.54
N VAL A 93 5.11 -11.11 -7.63
CA VAL A 93 6.46 -11.69 -7.67
C VAL A 93 7.28 -11.13 -8.85
N VAL A 94 6.65 -10.91 -10.00
CA VAL A 94 7.33 -10.34 -11.19
C VAL A 94 7.75 -8.89 -10.93
N TYR A 95 6.88 -8.10 -10.29
CA TYR A 95 7.22 -6.74 -9.85
C TYR A 95 8.35 -6.75 -8.82
N GLY A 96 8.32 -7.68 -7.86
CA GLY A 96 9.38 -7.83 -6.87
C GLY A 96 10.72 -8.19 -7.51
N PHE A 97 10.71 -9.13 -8.46
CA PHE A 97 11.90 -9.52 -9.21
C PHE A 97 12.48 -8.37 -10.06
N PHE A 98 11.61 -7.63 -10.76
CA PHE A 98 12.00 -6.41 -11.46
C PHE A 98 12.60 -5.37 -10.50
N GLY A 99 11.96 -5.17 -9.36
CA GLY A 99 12.44 -4.29 -8.30
C GLY A 99 13.83 -4.68 -7.81
N LEU A 100 14.06 -5.96 -7.56
CA LEU A 100 15.33 -6.49 -7.09
C LEU A 100 16.46 -6.31 -8.13
N ILE A 101 16.18 -6.53 -9.41
CA ILE A 101 17.22 -6.45 -10.46
C ILE A 101 17.46 -5.04 -10.95
N VAL A 102 16.43 -4.18 -10.98
CA VAL A 102 16.53 -2.85 -11.60
C VAL A 102 16.51 -1.74 -10.56
N ILE A 103 15.50 -1.72 -9.67
CA ILE A 103 15.28 -0.61 -8.74
C ILE A 103 16.29 -0.63 -7.60
N VAL A 104 16.54 -1.78 -6.99
CA VAL A 104 17.49 -1.94 -5.89
C VAL A 104 18.90 -1.49 -6.29
N PRO A 105 19.52 -1.98 -7.39
CA PRO A 105 20.83 -1.52 -7.82
C PRO A 105 20.86 -0.05 -8.25
N LEU A 106 19.75 0.45 -8.80
CA LEU A 106 19.64 1.88 -9.16
C LEU A 106 19.71 2.76 -7.92
N LEU A 107 18.91 2.44 -6.89
CA LEU A 107 18.91 3.20 -5.62
C LEU A 107 20.24 3.09 -4.90
N GLN A 108 20.86 1.92 -4.89
CA GLN A 108 22.18 1.71 -4.31
C GLN A 108 23.22 2.67 -4.90
N ARG A 109 23.21 2.82 -6.23
CA ARG A 109 24.14 3.72 -6.94
C ARG A 109 23.79 5.19 -6.78
N VAL A 110 22.51 5.55 -6.84
CA VAL A 110 22.05 6.95 -6.76
C VAL A 110 22.28 7.55 -5.39
N PHE A 111 22.05 6.78 -4.33
CA PHE A 111 22.16 7.23 -2.96
C PHE A 111 23.47 6.78 -2.26
N ASP A 112 24.38 6.10 -2.99
CA ASP A 112 25.63 5.53 -2.47
C ASP A 112 25.43 4.70 -1.20
N LEU A 113 24.42 3.80 -1.25
CA LEU A 113 24.04 2.99 -0.11
C LEU A 113 24.90 1.71 -0.04
N PRO A 114 25.22 1.23 1.17
CA PRO A 114 25.92 -0.04 1.35
C PRO A 114 25.11 -1.22 0.83
N VAL A 115 23.78 -1.14 0.95
CA VAL A 115 22.80 -2.13 0.47
C VAL A 115 21.65 -1.38 -0.21
N GLY A 116 21.21 -1.86 -1.36
CA GLY A 116 20.15 -1.17 -2.12
C GLY A 116 18.74 -1.55 -1.73
N GLU A 117 18.55 -2.70 -1.04
CA GLU A 117 17.28 -3.11 -0.48
C GLU A 117 16.89 -2.15 0.64
N SER A 118 15.70 -1.53 0.50
CA SER A 118 15.29 -0.45 1.39
C SER A 118 13.78 -0.26 1.36
N GLY A 119 13.26 0.47 2.34
CA GLY A 119 11.86 0.90 2.34
C GLY A 119 11.50 1.70 1.09
N LEU A 120 12.42 2.51 0.55
CA LEU A 120 12.20 3.26 -0.68
C LEU A 120 12.05 2.34 -1.89
N ALA A 121 12.88 1.30 -2.01
CA ALA A 121 12.74 0.29 -3.08
C ALA A 121 11.36 -0.37 -3.02
N GLY A 122 10.92 -0.79 -1.83
CA GLY A 122 9.58 -1.33 -1.60
C GLY A 122 8.49 -0.33 -1.99
N SER A 123 8.63 0.93 -1.58
CA SER A 123 7.65 1.99 -1.87
C SER A 123 7.50 2.27 -3.36
N ILE A 124 8.59 2.29 -4.11
CA ILE A 124 8.55 2.49 -5.58
C ILE A 124 7.87 1.31 -6.27
N VAL A 125 8.23 0.08 -5.91
CA VAL A 125 7.60 -1.12 -6.49
C VAL A 125 6.11 -1.15 -6.19
N LEU A 126 5.71 -0.87 -4.95
CA LEU A 126 4.30 -0.78 -4.56
C LEU A 126 3.57 0.35 -5.26
N ALA A 127 4.21 1.51 -5.46
CA ALA A 127 3.63 2.62 -6.20
C ALA A 127 3.29 2.19 -7.63
N ILE A 128 4.23 1.54 -8.33
CA ILE A 128 4.01 1.03 -9.68
C ILE A 128 2.83 0.05 -9.72
N MET A 129 2.73 -0.83 -8.72
CA MET A 129 1.63 -1.80 -8.63
C MET A 129 0.27 -1.18 -8.29
N ALA A 130 0.24 -0.08 -7.54
CA ALA A 130 -0.99 0.61 -7.17
C ALA A 130 -1.52 1.52 -8.29
N LEU A 131 -0.63 2.03 -9.16
CA LEU A 131 -0.98 2.94 -10.26
C LEU A 131 -2.15 2.45 -11.13
N PRO A 132 -2.17 1.21 -11.66
CA PRO A 132 -3.25 0.76 -12.53
C PRO A 132 -4.63 0.85 -11.86
N THR A 133 -4.73 0.45 -10.61
CA THR A 133 -5.98 0.51 -9.83
C THR A 133 -6.45 1.95 -9.61
N ILE A 134 -5.54 2.84 -9.20
CA ILE A 134 -5.86 4.25 -8.98
C ILE A 134 -6.29 4.91 -10.28
N ILE A 135 -5.56 4.67 -11.38
CA ILE A 135 -5.84 5.26 -12.69
C ILE A 135 -7.21 4.82 -13.20
N THR A 136 -7.45 3.50 -13.25
CA THR A 136 -8.68 2.95 -13.84
C THR A 136 -9.92 3.41 -13.09
N VAL A 137 -9.94 3.29 -11.77
CA VAL A 137 -11.10 3.68 -10.95
C VAL A 137 -11.35 5.19 -11.01
N THR A 138 -10.29 5.98 -11.01
CA THR A 138 -10.38 7.44 -11.10
C THR A 138 -10.83 7.89 -12.49
N GLU A 139 -10.29 7.31 -13.56
CA GLU A 139 -10.69 7.60 -14.95
C GLU A 139 -12.17 7.28 -15.17
N ASP A 140 -12.62 6.11 -14.74
CA ASP A 140 -14.01 5.69 -14.87
C ASP A 140 -14.94 6.63 -14.08
N ALA A 141 -14.56 7.06 -12.88
CA ALA A 141 -15.33 8.00 -12.08
C ALA A 141 -15.45 9.38 -12.76
N MET A 142 -14.37 9.89 -13.34
CA MET A 142 -14.39 11.17 -14.06
C MET A 142 -15.25 11.11 -15.32
N ARG A 143 -15.20 10.00 -16.04
CA ARG A 143 -16.02 9.80 -17.25
C ARG A 143 -17.51 9.71 -16.98
N ASN A 144 -17.90 9.29 -15.79
CA ASN A 144 -19.31 9.27 -15.38
C ASN A 144 -19.88 10.66 -15.12
N CYS A 145 -19.07 11.74 -15.17
CA CYS A 145 -19.55 13.10 -15.12
C CYS A 145 -20.41 13.42 -16.37
N PRO A 146 -21.70 13.83 -16.20
CA PRO A 146 -22.60 14.08 -17.31
C PRO A 146 -22.07 15.13 -18.27
N ARG A 147 -22.19 14.88 -19.58
CA ARG A 147 -21.79 15.84 -20.63
C ARG A 147 -22.46 17.19 -20.48
N ALA A 148 -23.75 17.21 -20.10
CA ALA A 148 -24.50 18.44 -19.87
C ALA A 148 -23.83 19.38 -18.83
N MET A 149 -23.20 18.83 -17.78
CA MET A 149 -22.48 19.63 -16.79
C MET A 149 -21.22 20.27 -17.38
N ARG A 150 -20.50 19.55 -18.22
CA ARG A 150 -19.30 20.04 -18.92
C ARG A 150 -19.67 21.14 -19.92
N GLU A 151 -20.69 20.90 -20.74
CA GLU A 151 -21.19 21.84 -21.73
C GLU A 151 -21.74 23.12 -21.09
N ALA A 152 -22.47 23.00 -19.99
CA ALA A 152 -22.95 24.15 -19.23
C ALA A 152 -21.80 25.01 -18.68
N SER A 153 -20.74 24.39 -18.17
CA SER A 153 -19.54 25.10 -17.71
C SER A 153 -18.84 25.86 -18.83
N LEU A 154 -18.67 25.20 -19.99
CA LEU A 154 -18.08 25.84 -21.17
C LEU A 154 -18.94 26.96 -21.73
N ALA A 155 -20.26 26.78 -21.73
CA ALA A 155 -21.22 27.83 -22.17
C ALA A 155 -21.20 29.09 -21.30
N LEU A 156 -20.83 28.94 -20.01
CA LEU A 156 -20.61 30.06 -19.08
C LEU A 156 -19.21 30.72 -19.26
N GLY A 157 -18.44 30.32 -20.30
CA GLY A 157 -17.13 30.89 -20.60
C GLY A 157 -15.98 30.31 -19.80
N ALA A 158 -16.16 29.18 -19.10
CA ALA A 158 -15.06 28.51 -18.44
C ALA A 158 -14.12 27.85 -19.46
N SER A 159 -12.81 27.89 -19.20
CA SER A 159 -11.85 27.13 -19.98
C SER A 159 -11.97 25.62 -19.71
N GLN A 160 -11.40 24.78 -20.59
CA GLN A 160 -11.38 23.32 -20.39
C GLN A 160 -10.76 22.95 -19.02
N TRP A 161 -9.64 23.55 -18.65
CA TRP A 161 -9.01 23.33 -17.34
C TRP A 161 -9.89 23.77 -16.17
N GLN A 162 -10.60 24.89 -16.30
CA GLN A 162 -11.55 25.34 -15.29
C GLN A 162 -12.71 24.35 -15.14
N THR A 163 -13.21 23.79 -16.23
CA THR A 163 -14.25 22.76 -16.19
C THR A 163 -13.73 21.49 -15.51
N ILE A 164 -12.50 21.04 -15.81
CA ILE A 164 -11.91 19.87 -15.17
C ILE A 164 -11.86 20.04 -13.64
N TYR A 165 -11.20 21.08 -13.14
CA TYR A 165 -10.98 21.19 -11.70
C TYR A 165 -12.16 21.76 -10.90
N LYS A 166 -13.11 22.49 -11.53
CA LYS A 166 -14.29 23.05 -10.84
C LYS A 166 -15.56 22.20 -10.99
N VAL A 167 -15.65 21.35 -12.00
CA VAL A 167 -16.85 20.56 -12.27
C VAL A 167 -16.54 19.07 -12.23
N VAL A 168 -15.63 18.58 -13.07
CA VAL A 168 -15.39 17.13 -13.23
C VAL A 168 -14.78 16.52 -11.97
N ILE A 169 -13.69 17.08 -11.44
CA ILE A 169 -13.03 16.56 -10.24
C ILE A 169 -13.96 16.59 -9.02
N PRO A 170 -14.64 17.72 -8.69
CA PRO A 170 -15.58 17.73 -7.58
C PRO A 170 -16.76 16.77 -7.73
N TYR A 171 -17.28 16.60 -8.95
CA TYR A 171 -18.32 15.61 -9.22
C TYR A 171 -17.83 14.18 -8.96
N SER A 172 -16.60 13.89 -9.36
CA SER A 172 -16.00 12.55 -9.32
C SER A 172 -15.28 12.22 -8.01
N ILE A 173 -15.30 13.12 -7.02
CA ILE A 173 -14.49 12.99 -5.79
C ILE A 173 -14.72 11.68 -5.05
N SER A 174 -15.93 11.14 -5.05
CA SER A 174 -16.24 9.87 -4.41
C SER A 174 -15.55 8.68 -5.10
N GLY A 175 -15.54 8.66 -6.44
CA GLY A 175 -14.87 7.61 -7.18
C GLY A 175 -13.35 7.76 -7.14
N ILE A 176 -12.83 8.99 -7.17
CA ILE A 176 -11.40 9.27 -6.95
C ILE A 176 -10.96 8.71 -5.60
N THR A 177 -11.72 9.00 -4.54
CA THR A 177 -11.42 8.47 -3.21
C THR A 177 -11.48 6.96 -3.16
N SER A 178 -12.46 6.35 -3.82
CA SER A 178 -12.55 4.88 -3.92
C SER A 178 -11.31 4.29 -4.60
N GLY A 179 -10.81 4.90 -5.68
CA GLY A 179 -9.56 4.51 -6.33
C GLY A 179 -8.34 4.58 -5.39
N VAL A 180 -8.27 5.67 -4.59
CA VAL A 180 -7.20 5.84 -3.60
C VAL A 180 -7.29 4.78 -2.50
N VAL A 181 -8.48 4.52 -1.94
CA VAL A 181 -8.71 3.51 -0.90
C VAL A 181 -8.30 2.12 -1.39
N LEU A 182 -8.69 1.76 -2.62
CA LEU A 182 -8.30 0.48 -3.23
C LEU A 182 -6.78 0.38 -3.44
N GLY A 183 -6.14 1.48 -3.87
CA GLY A 183 -4.68 1.55 -3.99
C GLY A 183 -3.96 1.37 -2.66
N ILE A 184 -4.45 2.00 -1.59
CA ILE A 184 -3.93 1.86 -0.23
C ILE A 184 -4.10 0.42 0.26
N GLY A 185 -5.29 -0.16 0.11
CA GLY A 185 -5.57 -1.53 0.51
C GLY A 185 -4.61 -2.52 -0.14
N ARG A 186 -4.32 -2.33 -1.44
CA ARG A 186 -3.33 -3.12 -2.17
C ARG A 186 -1.92 -2.93 -1.62
N ALA A 187 -1.50 -1.69 -1.33
CA ALA A 187 -0.17 -1.39 -0.82
C ALA A 187 0.07 -1.96 0.58
N VAL A 188 -0.91 -1.85 1.48
CA VAL A 188 -0.81 -2.37 2.86
C VAL A 188 -0.78 -3.90 2.91
N GLY A 189 -1.50 -4.56 1.99
CA GLY A 189 -1.59 -6.02 1.93
C GLY A 189 -0.52 -6.71 1.09
N GLU A 190 0.37 -5.95 0.42
CA GLU A 190 1.35 -6.56 -0.48
C GLU A 190 2.43 -7.32 0.29
N THR A 191 2.72 -8.50 -0.19
CA THR A 191 3.57 -9.47 0.50
C THR A 191 4.85 -9.75 -0.27
N MET A 192 4.73 -10.37 -1.46
CA MET A 192 5.86 -10.95 -2.18
C MET A 192 6.78 -9.91 -2.80
N ALA A 193 6.22 -8.87 -3.41
CA ALA A 193 7.05 -7.82 -3.99
C ALA A 193 7.88 -7.11 -2.92
N VAL A 194 7.27 -6.80 -1.77
CA VAL A 194 7.95 -6.15 -0.64
C VAL A 194 9.02 -7.06 -0.04
N LEU A 195 8.68 -8.33 0.21
CA LEU A 195 9.63 -9.32 0.73
C LEU A 195 10.95 -9.37 -0.06
N MET A 196 10.88 -9.20 -1.38
CA MET A 196 12.04 -9.29 -2.27
C MET A 196 12.93 -8.04 -2.27
N VAL A 197 12.38 -6.84 -1.95
CA VAL A 197 13.10 -5.58 -2.24
C VAL A 197 13.39 -4.72 -1.01
N THR A 198 12.86 -5.08 0.18
CA THR A 198 13.01 -4.26 1.39
C THR A 198 14.14 -4.68 2.33
N GLY A 199 14.84 -5.78 2.03
CA GLY A 199 15.96 -6.28 2.83
C GLY A 199 15.56 -7.01 4.12
N ASN A 200 14.27 -7.09 4.45
CA ASN A 200 13.67 -7.89 5.54
C ASN A 200 14.30 -7.72 6.93
N ALA A 201 14.82 -6.55 7.26
CA ALA A 201 15.34 -6.26 8.59
C ALA A 201 14.19 -5.93 9.56
N ALA A 202 14.06 -6.71 10.63
CA ALA A 202 13.04 -6.52 11.66
C ALA A 202 13.50 -5.47 12.70
N VAL A 203 13.80 -4.26 12.23
CA VAL A 203 14.25 -3.12 13.04
C VAL A 203 13.31 -1.92 12.82
N ILE A 204 13.26 -1.01 13.78
CA ILE A 204 12.50 0.24 13.62
C ILE A 204 13.27 1.13 12.64
N PRO A 205 12.72 1.44 11.44
CA PRO A 205 13.42 2.25 10.47
C PRO A 205 13.46 3.71 10.91
N HIS A 206 14.63 4.34 10.86
CA HIS A 206 14.82 5.77 11.08
C HIS A 206 14.82 6.54 9.75
N SER A 207 15.05 5.84 8.64
CA SER A 207 15.02 6.39 7.28
C SER A 207 14.32 5.43 6.33
N ILE A 208 13.69 5.98 5.30
CA ILE A 208 13.11 5.20 4.20
C ILE A 208 14.16 4.47 3.34
N LEU A 209 15.42 4.91 3.44
CA LEU A 209 16.57 4.29 2.75
C LEU A 209 17.15 3.09 3.49
N GLU A 210 16.69 2.82 4.71
CA GLU A 210 17.10 1.65 5.47
C GLU A 210 16.30 0.41 5.08
N PRO A 211 16.91 -0.79 5.21
CA PRO A 211 16.17 -2.05 5.13
C PRO A 211 15.11 -2.11 6.24
N LEU A 212 13.96 -2.67 5.91
CA LEU A 212 12.86 -2.83 6.86
C LEU A 212 12.05 -4.09 6.54
N ARG A 213 11.17 -4.46 7.45
CA ARG A 213 10.29 -5.61 7.30
C ARG A 213 8.84 -5.18 7.52
N THR A 214 7.93 -5.73 6.72
CA THR A 214 6.48 -5.47 6.85
C THR A 214 5.76 -6.66 7.47
N ILE A 215 4.59 -6.42 8.04
CA ILE A 215 3.75 -7.48 8.63
C ILE A 215 3.42 -8.59 7.61
N PRO A 216 2.90 -8.28 6.39
CA PRO A 216 2.59 -9.33 5.41
C PRO A 216 3.83 -10.14 5.01
N ALA A 217 4.97 -9.48 4.82
CA ALA A 217 6.22 -10.14 4.47
C ALA A 217 6.70 -11.08 5.59
N THR A 218 6.57 -10.67 6.85
CA THR A 218 6.92 -11.52 8.01
C THR A 218 6.04 -12.77 8.07
N ILE A 219 4.73 -12.62 7.94
CA ILE A 219 3.79 -13.75 7.96
C ILE A 219 4.12 -14.73 6.83
N ALA A 220 4.38 -14.23 5.62
CA ALA A 220 4.69 -15.10 4.48
C ALA A 220 6.04 -15.82 4.62
N ALA A 221 7.03 -15.15 5.17
CA ALA A 221 8.36 -15.73 5.35
C ALA A 221 8.42 -16.79 6.46
N GLU A 222 7.71 -16.57 7.56
CA GLU A 222 7.91 -17.35 8.79
C GLU A 222 6.79 -18.36 9.08
N LEU A 223 5.57 -18.19 8.52
CA LEU A 223 4.43 -19.06 8.83
C LEU A 223 4.66 -20.53 8.46
N GLY A 224 5.39 -20.78 7.38
CA GLY A 224 5.71 -22.15 6.93
C GLY A 224 6.75 -22.86 7.79
N GLU A 225 7.55 -22.11 8.53
CA GLU A 225 8.64 -22.64 9.38
C GLU A 225 8.23 -22.72 10.86
N ALA A 226 7.20 -21.98 11.26
CA ALA A 226 6.72 -21.94 12.64
C ALA A 226 5.95 -23.22 12.99
N PRO A 227 6.34 -23.95 14.07
CA PRO A 227 5.63 -25.16 14.53
C PRO A 227 4.16 -24.82 14.89
N ALA A 228 3.22 -25.58 14.35
CA ALA A 228 1.79 -25.38 14.60
C ALA A 228 1.46 -25.49 16.10
N GLY A 229 0.82 -24.46 16.65
CA GLY A 229 0.46 -24.37 18.09
C GLY A 229 1.60 -23.88 18.98
N GLY A 230 2.75 -23.50 18.44
CA GLY A 230 3.82 -22.84 19.18
C GLY A 230 3.59 -21.33 19.31
N ALA A 231 4.28 -20.70 20.27
CA ALA A 231 4.16 -19.25 20.54
C ALA A 231 4.47 -18.40 19.29
N HIS A 232 5.46 -18.80 18.48
CA HIS A 232 5.80 -18.13 17.23
C HIS A 232 4.63 -18.19 16.23
N TYR A 233 4.03 -19.36 16.04
CA TYR A 233 2.88 -19.54 15.14
C TYR A 233 1.69 -18.69 15.57
N GLU A 234 1.37 -18.66 16.86
CA GLU A 234 0.28 -17.85 17.39
C GLU A 234 0.55 -16.34 17.30
N ALA A 235 1.81 -15.91 17.48
CA ALA A 235 2.22 -14.52 17.29
C ALA A 235 2.03 -14.06 15.84
N LEU A 236 2.30 -14.92 14.83
CA LEU A 236 2.05 -14.61 13.43
C LEU A 236 0.55 -14.47 13.13
N PHE A 237 -0.32 -15.26 13.75
CA PHE A 237 -1.77 -15.06 13.66
C PHE A 237 -2.22 -13.74 14.29
N LEU A 238 -1.64 -13.39 15.44
CA LEU A 238 -1.92 -12.11 16.08
C LEU A 238 -1.47 -10.94 15.21
N LEU A 239 -0.32 -11.05 14.53
CA LEU A 239 0.13 -10.07 13.51
C LEU A 239 -0.89 -9.91 12.38
N GLY A 240 -1.50 -11.01 11.92
CA GLY A 240 -2.57 -10.96 10.91
C GLY A 240 -3.79 -10.19 11.40
N VAL A 241 -4.19 -10.36 12.66
CA VAL A 241 -5.28 -9.60 13.29
C VAL A 241 -4.92 -8.11 13.39
N VAL A 242 -3.68 -7.79 13.81
CA VAL A 242 -3.19 -6.41 13.87
C VAL A 242 -3.21 -5.75 12.48
N LEU A 243 -2.74 -6.46 11.45
CA LEU A 243 -2.79 -5.97 10.07
C LEU A 243 -4.23 -5.70 9.60
N PHE A 244 -5.18 -6.57 9.94
CA PHE A 244 -6.57 -6.37 9.62
C PHE A 244 -7.12 -5.07 10.25
N PHE A 245 -6.85 -4.83 11.53
CA PHE A 245 -7.27 -3.60 12.21
C PHE A 245 -6.58 -2.36 11.66
N ILE A 246 -5.29 -2.42 11.33
CA ILE A 246 -4.57 -1.32 10.67
C ILE A 246 -5.23 -0.98 9.33
N SER A 247 -5.48 -2.00 8.49
CA SER A 247 -6.12 -1.81 7.18
C SER A 247 -7.52 -1.22 7.32
N LEU A 248 -8.30 -1.70 8.28
CA LEU A 248 -9.64 -1.20 8.58
C LEU A 248 -9.59 0.28 9.00
N LEU A 249 -8.69 0.63 9.92
CA LEU A 249 -8.52 2.00 10.41
C LEU A 249 -8.12 2.96 9.29
N ILE A 250 -7.16 2.57 8.45
CA ILE A 250 -6.73 3.37 7.30
C ILE A 250 -7.90 3.61 6.35
N ASN A 251 -8.66 2.56 5.99
CA ASN A 251 -9.79 2.68 5.09
C ASN A 251 -10.88 3.60 5.65
N PHE A 252 -11.25 3.44 6.91
CA PHE A 252 -12.21 4.34 7.57
C PHE A 252 -11.73 5.78 7.63
N THR A 253 -10.44 6.01 7.89
CA THR A 253 -9.86 7.36 7.96
C THR A 253 -9.94 8.05 6.59
N VAL A 254 -9.57 7.36 5.52
CA VAL A 254 -9.63 7.90 4.16
C VAL A 254 -11.07 8.19 3.75
N GLU A 255 -12.01 7.30 4.07
CA GLU A 255 -13.43 7.49 3.77
C GLU A 255 -14.04 8.66 4.57
N ALA A 256 -13.72 8.79 5.86
CA ALA A 256 -14.18 9.89 6.70
C ALA A 256 -13.68 11.25 6.20
N VAL A 257 -12.40 11.35 5.80
CA VAL A 257 -11.82 12.58 5.21
C VAL A 257 -12.51 12.92 3.89
N SER A 258 -12.86 11.93 3.09
CA SER A 258 -13.56 12.12 1.82
C SER A 258 -15.01 12.55 1.99
N SER A 259 -15.73 11.95 2.91
CA SER A 259 -17.16 12.26 3.16
C SER A 259 -17.36 13.65 3.78
N GLY A 260 -16.37 14.14 4.54
CA GLY A 260 -16.40 15.51 5.11
C GLY A 260 -16.37 16.64 4.06
N LYS A 261 -15.94 16.36 2.84
CA LYS A 261 -15.92 17.32 1.72
C LYS A 261 -17.23 17.35 0.90
N ARG A 262 -18.20 16.52 1.26
CA ARG A 262 -19.53 16.47 0.62
C ARG A 262 -20.56 17.46 1.19
N LYS A 263 -20.22 18.18 2.25
CA LYS A 263 -21.00 19.28 2.80
C LYS A 263 -20.39 20.63 2.37
#